data_b5a385a72ca8fce83709c788ef2c7e28
#
_entry.id   b5a385a72ca8fce83709c788ef2c7e28
#
_cell.length_a   1.000
_cell.length_b   1.000
_cell.length_c   1.000
_cell.angle_alpha   90.00
_cell.angle_beta   90.00
_cell.angle_gamma   90.00
#
_symmetry.space_group_name_H-M   'P 1'
#
loop_
_entity.id
_entity.type
_entity.pdbx_description
1 polymer ?
#
loop_
_entity_poly.entity_id
_entity_poly.type
_entity_poly.pdbx_seq_one_letter_code
_entity_poly.pdbx_strand_id
1 'polypeptide(L)'
;AVGKDTVSRTWRKVKSDWDAWNTRSLAEEPIVRLILDGTVVRVRLDRKATSISLLVVIGVREDGQKVLLAIKSMGGESTEAWRSVLDDLIKRGLRRPEFLIVDGAPGLEKAIAAVWDGVPVQRCTVHKHRNLLAHAPERLHEEIGADYTDMIYAATSEEIEARRKSFIRKWRLKHRA
;
A
#
# COMPACT_ATOMS: atom_id res chain seq x y z
N ALA A 1 37.69 12.65 -9.17
CA ALA A 1 36.92 11.57 -9.77
C ALA A 1 36.85 10.41 -8.76
N VAL A 2 35.67 9.78 -8.62
CA VAL A 2 35.47 8.64 -7.72
C VAL A 2 36.09 7.39 -8.39
N GLY A 3 37.00 6.71 -7.70
CA GLY A 3 37.65 5.51 -8.23
C GLY A 3 36.72 4.28 -8.26
N LYS A 4 37.00 3.33 -9.16
CA LYS A 4 36.24 2.06 -9.29
C LYS A 4 36.14 1.29 -7.97
N ASP A 5 37.21 1.26 -7.19
CA ASP A 5 37.26 0.56 -5.90
C ASP A 5 36.32 1.21 -4.85
N THR A 6 36.20 2.53 -4.87
CA THR A 6 35.27 3.24 -3.98
C THR A 6 33.84 2.90 -4.34
N VAL A 7 33.47 2.90 -5.62
CA VAL A 7 32.15 2.51 -6.09
C VAL A 7 31.83 1.07 -5.70
N SER A 8 32.76 0.14 -5.97
CA SER A 8 32.57 -1.29 -5.66
C SER A 8 32.43 -1.54 -4.15
N ARG A 9 33.22 -0.84 -3.33
CA ARG A 9 33.17 -0.94 -1.87
C ARG A 9 31.84 -0.38 -1.31
N THR A 10 31.42 0.79 -1.81
CA THR A 10 30.14 1.40 -1.43
C THR A 10 28.98 0.50 -1.82
N TRP A 11 28.99 -0.06 -3.02
CA TRP A 11 27.95 -0.99 -3.49
C TRP A 11 27.86 -2.24 -2.61
N ARG A 12 28.98 -2.86 -2.27
CA ARG A 12 29.01 -4.03 -1.37
C ARG A 12 28.44 -3.71 0.00
N LYS A 13 28.76 -2.52 0.55
CA LYS A 13 28.18 -2.07 1.83
C LYS A 13 26.66 -1.89 1.73
N VAL A 14 26.18 -1.17 0.73
CA VAL A 14 24.73 -0.96 0.52
C VAL A 14 24.00 -2.30 0.37
N LYS A 15 24.59 -3.25 -0.40
CA LYS A 15 24.00 -4.58 -0.55
C LYS A 15 23.96 -5.34 0.78
N SER A 16 25.03 -5.30 1.56
CA SER A 16 25.08 -5.94 2.88
C SER A 16 24.06 -5.34 3.85
N ASP A 17 23.95 -4.02 3.90
CA ASP A 17 22.99 -3.32 4.74
C ASP A 17 21.54 -3.65 4.30
N TRP A 18 21.29 -3.73 3.00
CA TRP A 18 20.02 -4.15 2.42
C TRP A 18 19.65 -5.59 2.79
N ASP A 19 20.59 -6.53 2.64
CA ASP A 19 20.38 -7.95 2.94
C ASP A 19 20.06 -8.12 4.45
N ALA A 20 20.80 -7.44 5.33
CA ALA A 20 20.56 -7.43 6.77
C ALA A 20 19.16 -6.86 7.11
N TRP A 21 18.79 -5.71 6.50
CA TRP A 21 17.49 -5.10 6.69
C TRP A 21 16.35 -6.02 6.19
N ASN A 22 16.51 -6.62 5.02
CA ASN A 22 15.48 -7.43 4.37
C ASN A 22 15.23 -8.78 5.07
N THR A 23 16.20 -9.25 5.86
CA THR A 23 16.10 -10.52 6.60
C THR A 23 15.93 -10.35 8.11
N ARG A 24 15.90 -9.11 8.60
CA ARG A 24 15.80 -8.83 10.05
C ARG A 24 14.54 -9.46 10.66
N SER A 25 14.66 -9.87 11.92
CA SER A 25 13.51 -10.32 12.70
C SER A 25 12.47 -9.20 12.87
N LEU A 26 11.21 -9.56 12.82
CA LEU A 26 10.06 -8.69 13.09
C LEU A 26 9.31 -9.11 14.37
N ALA A 27 9.83 -10.09 15.12
CA ALA A 27 9.16 -10.66 16.27
C ALA A 27 8.90 -9.63 17.41
N GLU A 28 9.83 -8.70 17.58
CA GLU A 28 9.76 -7.64 18.60
C GLU A 28 9.13 -6.34 18.09
N GLU A 29 8.71 -6.29 16.81
CA GLU A 29 8.05 -5.12 16.27
C GLU A 29 6.58 -5.10 16.72
N PRO A 30 6.13 -4.08 17.49
CA PRO A 30 4.76 -3.97 17.97
C PRO A 30 3.82 -3.44 16.89
N ILE A 31 3.74 -4.17 15.77
CA ILE A 31 2.92 -3.79 14.62
C ILE A 31 1.47 -4.20 14.86
N VAL A 32 0.57 -3.23 14.82
CA VAL A 32 -0.87 -3.45 14.94
C VAL A 32 -1.60 -3.34 13.61
N ARG A 33 -1.08 -2.56 12.66
CA ARG A 33 -1.69 -2.37 11.34
C ARG A 33 -0.68 -2.53 10.23
N LEU A 34 -1.15 -2.98 9.06
CA LEU A 34 -0.34 -3.00 7.84
C LEU A 34 -0.99 -2.15 6.76
N ILE A 35 -0.14 -1.44 6.01
CA ILE A 35 -0.49 -0.79 4.76
C ILE A 35 0.24 -1.56 3.66
N LEU A 36 -0.52 -2.12 2.73
CA LEU A 36 -0.01 -2.91 1.61
C LEU A 36 -0.36 -2.20 0.31
N ASP A 37 0.66 -1.94 -0.50
CA ASP A 37 0.52 -1.17 -1.72
C ASP A 37 1.43 -1.71 -2.83
N GLY A 38 0.88 -1.84 -4.03
CA GLY A 38 1.65 -2.09 -5.24
C GLY A 38 1.98 -0.77 -5.93
N THR A 39 3.22 -0.57 -6.28
CA THR A 39 3.65 0.65 -6.97
C THR A 39 4.56 0.33 -8.15
N VAL A 40 4.49 1.15 -9.19
CA VAL A 40 5.34 1.02 -10.37
C VAL A 40 6.35 2.16 -10.39
N VAL A 41 7.62 1.80 -10.38
CA VAL A 41 8.73 2.75 -10.46
C VAL A 41 9.34 2.67 -11.85
N ARG A 42 9.47 3.82 -12.50
CA ARG A 42 10.20 3.93 -13.78
C ARG A 42 11.68 4.16 -13.50
N VAL A 43 12.49 3.24 -13.97
CA VAL A 43 13.96 3.32 -13.86
C VAL A 43 14.59 3.29 -15.25
N ARG A 44 15.80 3.80 -15.36
CA ARG A 44 16.57 3.69 -16.59
C ARG A 44 17.63 2.61 -16.40
N LEU A 45 17.42 1.45 -17.01
CA LEU A 45 18.37 0.35 -17.05
C LEU A 45 18.92 0.24 -18.48
N ASP A 46 20.24 0.16 -18.61
CA ASP A 46 20.92 0.03 -19.91
C ASP A 46 20.42 1.02 -20.99
N ARG A 47 20.23 2.29 -20.59
CA ARG A 47 19.69 3.39 -21.41
C ARG A 47 18.24 3.23 -21.84
N LYS A 48 17.52 2.19 -21.38
CA LYS A 48 16.10 1.97 -21.63
C LYS A 48 15.27 2.34 -20.41
N ALA A 49 14.14 3.01 -20.64
CA ALA A 49 13.15 3.23 -19.59
C ALA A 49 12.44 1.89 -19.31
N THR A 50 12.56 1.40 -18.08
CA THR A 50 11.96 0.14 -17.65
C THR A 50 11.05 0.41 -16.46
N SER A 51 9.85 -0.17 -16.48
CA SER A 51 8.93 -0.13 -15.35
C SER A 51 9.17 -1.34 -14.46
N ILE A 52 9.39 -1.10 -13.16
CA ILE A 52 9.57 -2.14 -12.15
C ILE A 52 8.38 -2.08 -11.21
N SER A 53 7.69 -3.20 -11.06
CA SER A 53 6.61 -3.35 -10.06
C SER A 53 7.22 -3.70 -8.70
N LEU A 54 6.86 -2.92 -7.70
CA LEU A 54 7.29 -3.09 -6.31
C LEU A 54 6.07 -3.33 -5.44
N LEU A 55 6.13 -4.39 -4.62
CA LEU A 55 5.19 -4.61 -3.54
C LEU A 55 5.80 -4.07 -2.25
N VAL A 56 5.07 -3.17 -1.60
CA VAL A 56 5.53 -2.43 -0.42
C VAL A 56 4.63 -2.76 0.77
N VAL A 57 5.24 -3.05 1.91
CA VAL A 57 4.51 -3.25 3.17
C VAL A 57 5.06 -2.31 4.23
N ILE A 58 4.17 -1.48 4.76
CA ILE A 58 4.45 -0.57 5.87
C ILE A 58 3.68 -1.09 7.09
N GLY A 59 4.39 -1.31 8.18
CA GLY A 59 3.79 -1.55 9.49
C GLY A 59 3.49 -0.26 10.21
N VAL A 60 2.41 -0.24 10.98
CA VAL A 60 2.09 0.85 11.90
C VAL A 60 2.13 0.27 13.31
N ARG A 61 2.99 0.82 14.16
CA ARG A 61 3.15 0.45 15.56
C ARG A 61 1.98 0.98 16.40
N GLU A 62 1.85 0.51 17.62
CA GLU A 62 0.85 0.98 18.59
C GLU A 62 0.92 2.49 18.84
N ASP A 63 2.12 3.07 18.85
CA ASP A 63 2.37 4.51 18.99
C ASP A 63 2.07 5.34 17.72
N GLY A 64 1.64 4.69 16.64
CA GLY A 64 1.34 5.31 15.35
C GLY A 64 2.55 5.48 14.42
N GLN A 65 3.77 5.13 14.85
CA GLN A 65 4.95 5.20 13.99
C GLN A 65 4.83 4.22 12.83
N LYS A 66 5.26 4.66 11.65
CA LYS A 66 5.31 3.85 10.44
C LYS A 66 6.70 3.27 10.25
N VAL A 67 6.76 1.98 9.98
CA VAL A 67 8.01 1.23 9.73
C VAL A 67 7.89 0.50 8.42
N LEU A 68 8.87 0.68 7.54
CA LEU A 68 8.96 -0.10 6.31
C LEU A 68 9.36 -1.54 6.64
N LEU A 69 8.51 -2.51 6.32
CA LEU A 69 8.72 -3.92 6.64
C LEU A 69 9.24 -4.74 5.46
N ALA A 70 8.77 -4.45 4.26
CA ALA A 70 9.19 -5.12 3.04
C ALA A 70 9.09 -4.22 1.82
N ILE A 71 10.03 -4.40 0.89
CA ILE A 71 9.96 -3.97 -0.50
C ILE A 71 10.40 -5.15 -1.34
N LYS A 72 9.53 -5.64 -2.22
CA LYS A 72 9.85 -6.76 -3.11
C LYS A 72 9.60 -6.35 -4.56
N SER A 73 10.61 -6.56 -5.41
CA SER A 73 10.44 -6.42 -6.85
C SER A 73 9.85 -7.73 -7.39
N MET A 74 8.69 -7.64 -8.00
CA MET A 74 7.95 -8.78 -8.53
C MET A 74 7.51 -8.49 -9.96
N GLY A 75 7.20 -9.55 -10.72
CA GLY A 75 6.72 -9.40 -12.11
C GLY A 75 5.31 -8.84 -12.26
N GLY A 76 4.67 -8.48 -11.15
CA GLY A 76 3.30 -7.94 -11.07
C GLY A 76 2.69 -8.20 -9.70
N GLU A 77 1.43 -7.79 -9.54
CA GLU A 77 0.65 -7.89 -8.30
C GLU A 77 -0.24 -9.15 -8.28
N SER A 78 0.33 -10.31 -8.63
CA SER A 78 -0.40 -11.57 -8.58
C SER A 78 -0.68 -12.02 -7.14
N THR A 79 -1.63 -12.93 -6.97
CA THR A 79 -1.92 -13.55 -5.66
C THR A 79 -0.68 -14.25 -5.10
N GLU A 80 0.09 -14.94 -5.93
CA GLU A 80 1.30 -15.67 -5.57
C GLU A 80 2.41 -14.70 -5.13
N ALA A 81 2.56 -13.57 -5.84
CA ALA A 81 3.53 -12.54 -5.50
C ALA A 81 3.22 -11.95 -4.12
N TRP A 82 1.99 -11.54 -3.86
CA TRP A 82 1.56 -11.07 -2.55
C TRP A 82 1.68 -12.15 -1.47
N ARG A 83 1.29 -13.39 -1.78
CA ARG A 83 1.45 -14.51 -0.86
C ARG A 83 2.89 -14.69 -0.41
N SER A 84 3.83 -14.64 -1.34
CA SER A 84 5.27 -14.73 -1.05
C SER A 84 5.75 -13.61 -0.11
N VAL A 85 5.23 -12.39 -0.27
CA VAL A 85 5.54 -11.26 0.62
C VAL A 85 5.00 -11.50 2.03
N LEU A 86 3.75 -11.93 2.15
CA LEU A 86 3.11 -12.18 3.44
C LEU A 86 3.77 -13.35 4.18
N ASP A 87 4.10 -14.43 3.49
CA ASP A 87 4.81 -15.58 4.04
C ASP A 87 6.22 -15.20 4.55
N ASP A 88 6.94 -14.30 3.83
CA ASP A 88 8.23 -13.77 4.27
C ASP A 88 8.09 -12.97 5.57
N LEU A 89 7.08 -12.12 5.69
CA LEU A 89 6.83 -11.36 6.92
C LEU A 89 6.58 -12.28 8.12
N ILE A 90 5.75 -13.31 7.93
CA ILE A 90 5.45 -14.30 8.98
C ILE A 90 6.72 -15.09 9.35
N LYS A 91 7.50 -15.53 8.37
CA LYS A 91 8.77 -16.23 8.59
C LYS A 91 9.76 -15.40 9.40
N ARG A 92 9.76 -14.08 9.22
CA ARG A 92 10.57 -13.15 10.00
C ARG A 92 9.98 -12.83 11.38
N GLY A 93 8.86 -13.45 11.76
CA GLY A 93 8.25 -13.34 13.08
C GLY A 93 7.17 -12.28 13.22
N LEU A 94 6.70 -11.67 12.12
CA LEU A 94 5.61 -10.69 12.21
C LEU A 94 4.35 -11.36 12.81
N ARG A 95 3.81 -10.78 13.85
CA ARG A 95 2.55 -11.21 14.46
C ARG A 95 1.38 -10.87 13.55
N ARG A 96 0.28 -11.60 13.70
CA ARG A 96 -0.97 -11.31 13.00
C ARG A 96 -1.39 -9.86 13.27
N PRO A 97 -1.58 -9.03 12.24
CA PRO A 97 -2.05 -7.67 12.43
C PRO A 97 -3.53 -7.63 12.85
N GLU A 98 -3.90 -6.57 13.53
CA GLU A 98 -5.30 -6.32 13.92
C GLU A 98 -6.12 -5.72 12.78
N PHE A 99 -5.45 -5.05 11.83
CA PHE A 99 -6.12 -4.29 10.77
C PHE A 99 -5.23 -4.11 9.54
N LEU A 100 -5.82 -4.15 8.36
CA LEU A 100 -5.13 -3.99 7.08
C LEU A 100 -5.71 -2.81 6.27
N ILE A 101 -4.82 -2.05 5.63
CA ILE A 101 -5.17 -1.02 4.65
C ILE A 101 -4.58 -1.44 3.31
N VAL A 102 -5.43 -1.58 2.28
CA VAL A 102 -5.04 -2.08 0.96
C VAL A 102 -5.58 -1.18 -0.16
N ASP A 103 -4.96 -1.25 -1.33
CA ASP A 103 -5.45 -0.56 -2.52
C ASP A 103 -6.71 -1.20 -3.14
N GLY A 104 -6.95 -2.47 -2.85
CA GLY A 104 -8.08 -3.26 -3.35
C GLY A 104 -7.74 -4.05 -4.60
N ALA A 105 -6.45 -4.32 -4.87
CA ALA A 105 -6.03 -5.24 -5.93
C ALA A 105 -6.54 -6.66 -5.63
N PRO A 106 -7.20 -7.33 -6.60
CA PRO A 106 -7.80 -8.66 -6.35
C PRO A 106 -6.80 -9.73 -5.93
N GLY A 107 -5.56 -9.65 -6.42
CA GLY A 107 -4.48 -10.56 -6.04
C GLY A 107 -4.10 -10.44 -4.57
N LEU A 108 -4.04 -9.22 -4.07
CA LEU A 108 -3.75 -8.92 -2.66
C LEU A 108 -4.89 -9.39 -1.74
N GLU A 109 -6.14 -9.11 -2.09
CA GLU A 109 -7.29 -9.54 -1.29
C GLU A 109 -7.35 -11.07 -1.13
N LYS A 110 -7.08 -11.83 -2.22
CA LYS A 110 -6.99 -13.30 -2.17
C LYS A 110 -5.83 -13.80 -1.30
N ALA A 111 -4.67 -13.17 -1.40
CA ALA A 111 -3.51 -13.54 -0.58
C ALA A 111 -3.76 -13.30 0.91
N ILE A 112 -4.37 -12.17 1.28
CA ILE A 112 -4.75 -11.84 2.65
C ILE A 112 -5.75 -12.87 3.20
N ALA A 113 -6.80 -13.18 2.46
CA ALA A 113 -7.79 -14.18 2.88
C ALA A 113 -7.17 -15.56 3.15
N ALA A 114 -6.14 -15.92 2.39
CA ALA A 114 -5.45 -17.20 2.56
C ALA A 114 -4.48 -17.23 3.76
N VAL A 115 -3.94 -16.09 4.18
CA VAL A 115 -2.89 -15.99 5.21
C VAL A 115 -3.45 -15.50 6.54
N TRP A 116 -4.33 -14.49 6.50
CA TRP A 116 -4.90 -13.82 7.67
C TRP A 116 -6.42 -13.70 7.56
N ASP A 117 -7.08 -14.83 7.40
CA ASP A 117 -8.55 -14.87 7.37
C ASP A 117 -9.17 -14.18 8.59
N GLY A 118 -10.24 -13.41 8.38
CA GLY A 118 -10.95 -12.68 9.41
C GLY A 118 -10.27 -11.42 9.96
N VAL A 119 -9.10 -11.00 9.44
CA VAL A 119 -8.53 -9.69 9.77
C VAL A 119 -9.34 -8.60 9.06
N PRO A 120 -9.82 -7.55 9.76
CA PRO A 120 -10.53 -6.45 9.13
C PRO A 120 -9.67 -5.74 8.07
N VAL A 121 -10.25 -5.52 6.89
CA VAL A 121 -9.58 -4.87 5.75
C VAL A 121 -10.31 -3.61 5.36
N GLN A 122 -9.59 -2.50 5.28
CA GLN A 122 -10.07 -1.25 4.73
C GLN A 122 -9.38 -0.94 3.41
N ARG A 123 -10.13 -0.56 2.41
CA ARG A 123 -9.55 0.02 1.19
C ARG A 123 -8.99 1.41 1.45
N CYS A 124 -7.80 1.67 0.93
CA CYS A 124 -7.13 2.95 1.03
C CYS A 124 -8.02 4.07 0.47
N THR A 125 -8.31 5.06 1.32
CA THR A 125 -9.17 6.19 0.95
C THR A 125 -8.56 7.05 -0.16
N VAL A 126 -7.23 7.16 -0.20
CA VAL A 126 -6.51 7.90 -1.26
C VAL A 126 -6.67 7.21 -2.62
N HIS A 127 -6.50 5.88 -2.68
CA HIS A 127 -6.71 5.12 -3.92
C HIS A 127 -8.17 5.15 -4.36
N LYS A 128 -9.11 5.03 -3.42
CA LYS A 128 -10.54 5.21 -3.72
C LYS A 128 -10.84 6.59 -4.30
N HIS A 129 -10.28 7.64 -3.72
CA HIS A 129 -10.45 9.01 -4.23
C HIS A 129 -9.91 9.16 -5.66
N ARG A 130 -8.68 8.70 -5.90
CA ARG A 130 -8.08 8.73 -7.24
C ARG A 130 -8.92 7.97 -8.27
N ASN A 131 -9.39 6.77 -7.92
CA ASN A 131 -10.25 5.98 -8.79
C ASN A 131 -11.57 6.69 -9.08
N LEU A 132 -12.17 7.30 -8.07
CA LEU A 132 -13.41 8.08 -8.22
C LEU A 132 -13.23 9.24 -9.21
N LEU A 133 -12.14 10.01 -9.07
CA LEU A 133 -11.83 11.11 -10.00
C LEU A 133 -11.52 10.60 -11.41
N ALA A 134 -10.83 9.47 -11.56
CA ALA A 134 -10.53 8.89 -12.86
C ALA A 134 -11.77 8.49 -13.67
N HIS A 135 -12.90 8.24 -13.00
CA HIS A 135 -14.19 7.94 -13.63
C HIS A 135 -15.10 9.17 -13.79
N ALA A 136 -14.64 10.35 -13.40
CA ALA A 136 -15.43 11.58 -13.46
C ALA A 136 -14.81 12.61 -14.41
N PRO A 137 -15.63 13.43 -15.10
CA PRO A 137 -15.13 14.55 -15.89
C PRO A 137 -14.33 15.54 -15.02
N GLU A 138 -13.24 16.08 -15.55
CA GLU A 138 -12.32 16.97 -14.81
C GLU A 138 -13.04 18.17 -14.16
N ARG A 139 -14.05 18.74 -14.84
CA ARG A 139 -14.87 19.85 -14.31
C ARG A 139 -15.62 19.52 -12.99
N LEU A 140 -15.73 18.24 -12.64
CA LEU A 140 -16.39 17.78 -11.42
C LEU A 140 -15.39 17.39 -10.30
N HIS A 141 -14.09 17.34 -10.60
CA HIS A 141 -13.09 16.83 -9.67
C HIS A 141 -13.03 17.62 -8.37
N GLU A 142 -13.12 18.94 -8.42
CA GLU A 142 -13.10 19.81 -7.24
C GLU A 142 -14.29 19.52 -6.33
N GLU A 143 -15.52 19.48 -6.88
CA GLU A 143 -16.74 19.23 -6.11
C GLU A 143 -16.77 17.80 -5.55
N ILE A 144 -16.38 16.81 -6.36
CA ILE A 144 -16.27 15.41 -5.91
C ILE A 144 -15.23 15.29 -4.78
N GLY A 145 -14.08 15.93 -4.95
CA GLY A 145 -12.99 15.90 -3.97
C GLY A 145 -13.41 16.50 -2.64
N ALA A 146 -14.11 17.64 -2.65
CA ALA A 146 -14.63 18.28 -1.46
C ALA A 146 -15.63 17.40 -0.74
N ASP A 147 -16.64 16.88 -1.45
CA ASP A 147 -17.65 15.99 -0.87
C ASP A 147 -17.06 14.70 -0.32
N TYR A 148 -16.07 14.13 -1.02
CA TYR A 148 -15.39 12.93 -0.58
C TYR A 148 -14.57 13.17 0.69
N THR A 149 -13.83 14.27 0.74
CA THR A 149 -13.02 14.67 1.91
C THR A 149 -13.91 14.92 3.12
N ASP A 150 -15.01 15.67 2.93
CA ASP A 150 -16.00 15.91 3.97
C ASP A 150 -16.54 14.59 4.55
N MET A 151 -16.83 13.62 3.69
CA MET A 151 -17.33 12.32 4.12
C MET A 151 -16.31 11.52 4.94
N ILE A 152 -15.05 11.39 4.46
CA ILE A 152 -14.07 10.49 5.10
C ILE A 152 -13.47 11.05 6.38
N TYR A 153 -13.55 12.37 6.60
CA TYR A 153 -13.05 13.05 7.81
C TYR A 153 -14.15 13.46 8.78
N ALA A 154 -15.38 12.92 8.62
CA ALA A 154 -16.43 13.11 9.61
C ALA A 154 -16.03 12.51 10.97
N ALA A 155 -16.53 13.09 12.04
CA ALA A 155 -16.08 12.79 13.40
C ALA A 155 -16.51 11.40 13.92
N THR A 156 -17.64 10.89 13.44
CA THR A 156 -18.19 9.61 13.90
C THR A 156 -18.54 8.68 12.74
N SER A 157 -18.64 7.39 13.02
CA SER A 157 -19.05 6.37 12.04
C SER A 157 -20.46 6.63 11.49
N GLU A 158 -21.35 7.11 12.33
CA GLU A 158 -22.72 7.47 11.97
C GLU A 158 -22.76 8.64 10.99
N GLU A 159 -21.93 9.66 11.24
CA GLU A 159 -21.77 10.80 10.32
C GLU A 159 -21.14 10.37 8.99
N ILE A 160 -20.10 9.54 9.01
CA ILE A 160 -19.49 8.99 7.80
C ILE A 160 -20.55 8.27 6.96
N GLU A 161 -21.36 7.42 7.57
CA GLU A 161 -22.39 6.67 6.86
C GLU A 161 -23.52 7.59 6.33
N ALA A 162 -23.93 8.59 7.08
CA ALA A 162 -24.92 9.58 6.63
C ALA A 162 -24.40 10.38 5.42
N ARG A 163 -23.15 10.86 5.49
CA ARG A 163 -22.51 11.59 4.39
C ARG A 163 -22.26 10.70 3.18
N ARG A 164 -21.90 9.42 3.39
CA ARG A 164 -21.78 8.42 2.31
C ARG A 164 -23.09 8.25 1.55
N LYS A 165 -24.23 8.12 2.25
CA LYS A 165 -25.55 8.02 1.61
C LYS A 165 -25.90 9.29 0.82
N SER A 166 -25.58 10.46 1.36
CA SER A 166 -25.79 11.75 0.69
C SER A 166 -24.90 11.90 -0.54
N PHE A 167 -23.62 11.52 -0.45
CA PHE A 167 -22.69 11.48 -1.55
C PHE A 167 -23.20 10.61 -2.70
N ILE A 168 -23.59 9.36 -2.42
CA ILE A 168 -24.10 8.42 -3.41
C ILE A 168 -25.38 9.00 -4.06
N ARG A 169 -26.30 9.57 -3.31
CA ARG A 169 -27.53 10.18 -3.83
C ARG A 169 -27.23 11.34 -4.77
N LYS A 170 -26.37 12.27 -4.35
CA LYS A 170 -25.97 13.44 -5.14
C LYS A 170 -25.33 13.02 -6.46
N TRP A 171 -24.33 12.17 -6.40
CA TRP A 171 -23.54 11.83 -7.58
C TRP A 171 -24.23 10.84 -8.53
N ARG A 172 -25.09 9.95 -8.03
CA ARG A 172 -25.96 9.12 -8.88
C ARG A 172 -26.88 9.96 -9.77
N LEU A 173 -27.30 11.14 -9.33
CA LEU A 173 -28.15 12.04 -10.11
C LEU A 173 -27.35 12.90 -11.07
N LYS A 174 -26.17 13.39 -10.65
CA LYS A 174 -25.33 14.29 -11.44
C LYS A 174 -24.46 13.57 -12.47
N HIS A 175 -24.01 12.37 -12.17
CA HIS A 175 -23.12 11.61 -13.01
C HIS A 175 -23.27 10.10 -12.74
N ARG A 176 -23.84 9.39 -13.71
CA ARG A 176 -23.87 7.93 -13.73
C ARG A 176 -22.61 7.44 -14.46
N ALA A 177 -21.61 7.01 -13.71
CA ALA A 177 -20.46 6.27 -14.22
C ALA A 177 -20.72 4.78 -14.09
#